data_bbf5e126ce438cafebf83c9173ab68a7
#
_entry.id   bbf5e126ce438cafebf83c9173ab68a7
#
_cell.length_a   1.000
_cell.length_b   1.000
_cell.length_c   1.000
_cell.angle_alpha   90.00
_cell.angle_beta   90.00
_cell.angle_gamma   90.00
#
_symmetry.space_group_name_H-M   'P 1'
#
loop_
_entity.id
_entity.type
_entity.pdbx_description
1 polymer ?
#
loop_
_entity_poly.entity_id
_entity_poly.type
_entity_poly.pdbx_seq_one_letter_code
_entity_poly.pdbx_strand_id
1 'polypeptide(L)'
;MNKRKQFVLTKEENDYILKVGLLKVRDDVIEYVSRCIKGPKPIEKLEYCDNHPIYPAKIATGLCCRKCMSECFKIKEWETLTDEQENKFVLVVTKWIISQHESTDLC
;
A
#
# COMPACT_ATOMS: atom_id res chain seq x y z
N MET A 1 5.61 -9.63 -18.83
CA MET A 1 4.32 -9.46 -18.17
C MET A 1 4.51 -8.88 -16.78
N ASN A 2 3.69 -7.93 -16.41
CA ASN A 2 3.80 -7.28 -15.11
C ASN A 2 3.06 -8.11 -14.04
N LYS A 3 3.82 -8.72 -13.14
CA LYS A 3 3.26 -9.55 -12.07
C LYS A 3 2.34 -8.76 -11.13
N ARG A 4 2.55 -7.43 -11.01
CA ARG A 4 1.76 -6.60 -10.11
C ARG A 4 0.28 -6.51 -10.52
N LYS A 5 -0.01 -6.67 -11.80
CA LYS A 5 -1.38 -6.67 -12.30
C LYS A 5 -2.20 -7.89 -11.88
N GLN A 6 -1.52 -8.93 -11.39
CA GLN A 6 -2.17 -10.17 -10.96
C GLN A 6 -2.68 -10.12 -9.53
N PHE A 7 -2.29 -9.10 -8.75
CA PHE A 7 -2.73 -8.98 -7.37
C PHE A 7 -4.13 -8.40 -7.32
N VAL A 8 -4.99 -9.09 -6.59
CA VAL A 8 -6.36 -8.65 -6.34
C VAL A 8 -6.66 -8.88 -4.86
N LEU A 9 -7.67 -8.21 -4.33
CA LEU A 9 -8.10 -8.44 -2.96
C LEU A 9 -8.86 -9.76 -2.86
N THR A 10 -8.55 -10.53 -1.82
CA THR A 10 -9.29 -11.75 -1.52
C THR A 10 -10.61 -11.40 -0.87
N LYS A 11 -11.51 -12.38 -0.74
CA LYS A 11 -12.77 -12.19 -0.03
C LYS A 11 -12.53 -11.76 1.41
N GLU A 12 -11.57 -12.40 2.07
CA GLU A 12 -11.25 -12.09 3.47
C GLU A 12 -10.73 -10.66 3.61
N GLU A 13 -9.94 -10.19 2.66
CA GLU A 13 -9.44 -8.81 2.65
C GLU A 13 -10.57 -7.80 2.44
N ASN A 14 -11.49 -8.11 1.53
CA ASN A 14 -12.68 -7.28 1.33
C ASN A 14 -13.58 -7.26 2.56
N ASP A 15 -13.75 -8.41 3.21
CA ASP A 15 -14.53 -8.50 4.45
C ASP A 15 -13.90 -7.66 5.56
N TYR A 16 -12.57 -7.66 5.65
CA TYR A 16 -11.86 -6.82 6.62
C TYR A 16 -12.15 -5.33 6.38
N ILE A 17 -12.13 -4.88 5.11
CA ILE A 17 -12.44 -3.49 4.78
C ILE A 17 -13.85 -3.13 5.20
N LEU A 18 -14.82 -4.02 4.96
CA LEU A 18 -16.21 -3.79 5.38
C LEU A 18 -16.33 -3.71 6.89
N LYS A 19 -15.55 -4.52 7.61
CA LYS A 19 -15.60 -4.56 9.07
C LYS A 19 -15.04 -3.28 9.70
N VAL A 20 -13.87 -2.82 9.24
CA VAL A 20 -13.17 -1.70 9.89
C VAL A 20 -13.42 -0.36 9.20
N GLY A 21 -13.84 -0.37 7.95
CA GLY A 21 -14.09 0.84 7.16
C GLY A 21 -12.86 1.34 6.42
N LEU A 22 -13.09 2.03 5.32
CA LEU A 22 -12.03 2.56 4.47
C LEU A 22 -11.17 3.62 5.17
N LEU A 23 -11.76 4.38 6.09
CA LEU A 23 -10.99 5.39 6.84
C LEU A 23 -9.92 4.75 7.71
N LYS A 24 -10.25 3.63 8.36
CA LYS A 24 -9.26 2.90 9.15
C LYS A 24 -8.16 2.34 8.27
N VAL A 25 -8.52 1.77 7.13
CA VAL A 25 -7.55 1.25 6.17
C VAL A 25 -6.62 2.36 5.69
N ARG A 26 -7.17 3.53 5.37
CA ARG A 26 -6.38 4.70 4.96
C ARG A 26 -5.40 5.13 6.05
N ASP A 27 -5.85 5.16 7.30
CA ASP A 27 -4.99 5.53 8.42
C ASP A 27 -3.80 4.56 8.53
N ASP A 28 -4.06 3.26 8.33
CA ASP A 28 -3.01 2.25 8.33
C ASP A 28 -2.04 2.43 7.16
N VAL A 29 -2.54 2.83 5.99
CA VAL A 29 -1.69 3.14 4.84
C VAL A 29 -0.78 4.34 5.14
N ILE A 30 -1.33 5.39 5.74
CA ILE A 30 -0.56 6.58 6.13
C ILE A 30 0.57 6.16 7.08
N GLU A 31 0.25 5.35 8.07
CA GLU A 31 1.24 4.86 9.04
C GLU A 31 2.33 4.04 8.34
N TYR A 32 1.94 3.15 7.46
CA TYR A 32 2.90 2.32 6.70
C TYR A 32 3.87 3.18 5.90
N VAL A 33 3.35 4.13 5.13
CA VAL A 33 4.19 5.01 4.31
C VAL A 33 5.14 5.82 5.18
N SER A 34 4.62 6.42 6.26
CA SER A 34 5.41 7.26 7.15
C SER A 34 6.51 6.49 7.89
N ARG A 35 6.22 5.28 8.35
CA ARG A 35 7.13 4.54 9.22
C ARG A 35 7.97 3.49 8.52
N CYS A 36 7.51 2.96 7.40
CA CYS A 36 8.20 1.86 6.74
C CYS A 36 8.94 2.26 5.48
N ILE A 37 8.44 3.23 4.71
CA ILE A 37 9.03 3.55 3.41
C ILE A 37 9.45 5.01 3.20
N LYS A 38 9.15 5.90 4.14
CA LYS A 38 9.53 7.31 3.99
C LYS A 38 11.05 7.48 3.99
N GLY A 39 11.74 6.83 4.90
CA GLY A 39 13.20 6.87 4.97
C GLY A 39 13.83 5.70 4.24
N PRO A 40 15.15 5.74 4.04
CA PRO A 40 15.87 4.63 3.40
C PRO A 40 15.86 3.36 4.22
N LYS A 41 15.63 3.47 5.53
CA LYS A 41 15.46 2.34 6.44
C LYS A 41 14.16 2.49 7.20
N PRO A 42 13.42 1.39 7.41
CA PRO A 42 12.19 1.47 8.19
C PRO A 42 12.47 1.94 9.61
N ILE A 43 11.61 2.82 10.14
CA ILE A 43 11.65 3.22 11.55
C ILE A 43 11.13 2.08 12.40
N GLU A 44 10.07 1.43 11.93
CA GLU A 44 9.44 0.30 12.61
C GLU A 44 9.10 -0.78 11.60
N LYS A 45 9.10 -2.02 12.08
CA LYS A 45 8.54 -3.12 11.31
C LYS A 45 7.09 -3.27 11.76
N LEU A 46 6.18 -2.71 10.97
CA LEU A 46 4.75 -2.77 11.29
C LEU A 46 4.16 -4.09 10.81
N GLU A 47 3.37 -4.70 11.67
CA GLU A 47 2.64 -5.92 11.34
C GLU A 47 1.14 -5.62 11.45
N TYR A 48 0.42 -5.99 10.42
CA TYR A 48 -1.03 -5.86 10.37
C TYR A 48 -1.64 -7.25 10.42
N CYS A 49 -2.96 -7.34 10.59
CA CYS A 49 -3.62 -8.65 10.58
C CYS A 49 -3.45 -9.33 9.23
N ASP A 50 -3.55 -10.66 9.22
CA ASP A 50 -3.24 -11.47 8.03
C ASP A 50 -4.04 -11.06 6.79
N ASN A 51 -5.27 -10.59 6.97
CA ASN A 51 -6.15 -10.24 5.85
C ASN A 51 -6.20 -8.74 5.59
N HIS A 52 -5.18 -8.01 6.04
CA HIS A 52 -5.14 -6.57 5.78
C HIS A 52 -4.82 -6.31 4.31
N PRO A 53 -5.60 -5.43 3.64
CA PRO A 53 -5.41 -5.17 2.21
C PRO A 53 -4.08 -4.50 1.87
N ILE A 54 -3.35 -3.98 2.87
CA ILE A 54 -2.06 -3.35 2.61
C ILE A 54 -1.02 -4.34 2.06
N TYR A 55 -1.12 -5.62 2.43
CA TYR A 55 -0.15 -6.62 1.96
C TYR A 55 -0.16 -6.81 0.45
N PRO A 56 -1.30 -7.10 -0.19
CA PRO A 56 -1.31 -7.15 -1.65
C PRO A 56 -1.14 -5.77 -2.28
N ALA A 57 -1.65 -4.73 -1.64
CA ALA A 57 -1.58 -3.37 -2.18
C ALA A 57 -0.14 -2.88 -2.33
N LYS A 58 0.69 -3.08 -1.32
CA LYS A 58 2.08 -2.61 -1.38
C LYS A 58 2.88 -3.31 -2.48
N ILE A 59 2.59 -4.58 -2.73
CA ILE A 59 3.25 -5.33 -3.79
C ILE A 59 2.72 -4.88 -5.16
N ALA A 60 1.40 -4.77 -5.29
CA ALA A 60 0.77 -4.37 -6.56
C ALA A 60 1.18 -2.98 -7.01
N THR A 61 1.39 -2.05 -6.09
CA THR A 61 1.74 -0.66 -6.40
C THR A 61 3.25 -0.42 -6.49
N GLY A 62 4.07 -1.41 -6.15
CA GLY A 62 5.53 -1.25 -6.15
C GLY A 62 6.09 -0.58 -4.91
N LEU A 63 5.29 -0.45 -3.85
CA LEU A 63 5.67 0.22 -2.61
C LEU A 63 6.01 -0.77 -1.49
N CYS A 64 6.42 -1.98 -1.85
CA CYS A 64 6.76 -3.03 -0.89
C CYS A 64 8.13 -2.82 -0.23
N CYS A 65 9.05 -2.14 -0.90
CA CYS A 65 10.36 -1.79 -0.35
C CYS A 65 10.99 -0.68 -1.17
N ARG A 66 12.05 -0.07 -0.63
CA ARG A 66 12.73 1.05 -1.30
C ARG A 66 13.36 0.64 -2.63
N LYS A 67 13.83 -0.60 -2.74
CA LYS A 67 14.39 -1.10 -4.00
C LYS A 67 13.32 -1.12 -5.10
N CYS A 68 12.14 -1.64 -4.80
CA CYS A 68 11.04 -1.66 -5.75
C CYS A 68 10.58 -0.24 -6.10
N MET A 69 10.55 0.65 -5.11
CA MET A 69 10.21 2.06 -5.35
C MET A 69 11.21 2.74 -6.25
N SER A 70 12.50 2.44 -6.09
CA SER A 70 13.55 2.97 -6.96
C SER A 70 13.31 2.55 -8.40
N GLU A 71 12.97 1.30 -8.63
CA GLU A 71 12.71 0.76 -9.97
C GLU A 71 11.42 1.33 -10.59
N CYS A 72 10.36 1.42 -9.80
CA CYS A 72 9.02 1.81 -10.29
C CYS A 72 8.84 3.32 -10.39
N PHE A 73 9.42 4.08 -9.49
CA PHE A 73 9.18 5.52 -9.36
C PHE A 73 10.45 6.35 -9.51
N LYS A 74 11.59 5.73 -9.77
CA LYS A 74 12.89 6.40 -9.96
C LYS A 74 13.32 7.22 -8.76
N ILE A 75 12.98 6.75 -7.56
CA ILE A 75 13.37 7.38 -6.30
C ILE A 75 14.61 6.65 -5.79
N LYS A 76 15.64 7.41 -5.43
CA LYS A 76 16.88 6.82 -4.93
C LYS A 76 16.66 6.12 -3.59
N GLU A 77 17.22 4.93 -3.43
CA GLU A 77 17.00 4.10 -2.26
C GLU A 77 17.41 4.77 -0.95
N TRP A 78 18.39 5.67 -1.00
CA TRP A 78 18.95 6.31 0.19
C TRP A 78 18.31 7.66 0.51
N GLU A 79 17.39 8.15 -0.30
CA GLU A 79 16.76 9.44 -0.07
C GLU A 79 15.51 9.30 0.80
N THR A 80 15.31 10.26 1.69
CA THR A 80 14.07 10.37 2.45
C THR A 80 13.01 11.00 1.56
N LEU A 81 11.80 10.46 1.58
CA LEU A 81 10.70 11.01 0.80
C LEU A 81 10.32 12.40 1.32
N THR A 82 9.97 13.29 0.38
CA THR A 82 9.37 14.58 0.76
C THR A 82 7.94 14.34 1.24
N ASP A 83 7.36 15.33 1.93
CA ASP A 83 5.97 15.25 2.36
C ASP A 83 5.03 15.09 1.17
N GLU A 84 5.33 15.75 0.06
CA GLU A 84 4.56 15.64 -1.17
C GLU A 84 4.60 14.22 -1.74
N GLN A 85 5.79 13.61 -1.78
CA GLN A 85 5.95 12.23 -2.24
C GLN A 85 5.21 11.26 -1.31
N GLU A 86 5.31 11.47 -0.01
CA GLU A 86 4.62 10.66 0.98
C GLU A 86 3.10 10.69 0.74
N ASN A 87 2.53 11.87 0.57
CA ASN A 87 1.10 12.02 0.29
C ASN A 87 0.70 11.34 -1.02
N LYS A 88 1.54 11.48 -2.04
CA LYS A 88 1.29 10.83 -3.34
C LYS A 88 1.22 9.31 -3.19
N PHE A 89 2.15 8.72 -2.44
CA PHE A 89 2.17 7.27 -2.29
C PHE A 89 1.02 6.76 -1.42
N VAL A 90 0.60 7.51 -0.42
CA VAL A 90 -0.61 7.20 0.33
C VAL A 90 -1.81 7.12 -0.63
N LEU A 91 -1.93 8.10 -1.53
CA LEU A 91 -3.01 8.10 -2.52
C LEU A 91 -2.92 6.91 -3.48
N VAL A 92 -1.72 6.57 -3.95
CA VAL A 92 -1.53 5.44 -4.87
C VAL A 92 -2.03 4.14 -4.24
N VAL A 93 -1.60 3.86 -3.01
CA VAL A 93 -1.99 2.63 -2.31
C VAL A 93 -3.48 2.63 -2.01
N THR A 94 -4.00 3.74 -1.49
CA THR A 94 -5.41 3.85 -1.12
C THR A 94 -6.32 3.70 -2.34
N LYS A 95 -5.98 4.35 -3.46
CA LYS A 95 -6.76 4.23 -4.69
C LYS A 95 -6.76 2.81 -5.24
N TRP A 96 -5.63 2.11 -5.15
CA TRP A 96 -5.57 0.73 -5.57
C TRP A 96 -6.54 -0.13 -4.74
N ILE A 97 -6.51 0.04 -3.42
CA ILE A 97 -7.39 -0.71 -2.51
C ILE A 97 -8.85 -0.43 -2.83
N ILE A 98 -9.22 0.83 -2.98
CA ILE A 98 -10.61 1.22 -3.29
C ILE A 98 -11.04 0.64 -4.63
N SER A 99 -10.20 0.73 -5.64
CA SER A 99 -10.49 0.22 -6.97
C SER A 99 -10.74 -1.29 -6.95
N GLN A 100 -9.92 -2.04 -6.24
CA GLN A 100 -10.07 -3.49 -6.13
C GLN A 100 -11.32 -3.86 -5.32
N HIS A 101 -11.59 -3.14 -4.26
CA HIS A 101 -12.76 -3.36 -3.42
C HIS A 101 -14.05 -3.11 -4.20
N GLU A 102 -14.13 -2.01 -4.93
CA GLU A 102 -15.30 -1.68 -5.76
C GLU A 102 -15.51 -2.70 -6.87
N SER A 103 -14.44 -3.17 -7.52
CA SER A 103 -14.53 -4.18 -8.56
C SER A 103 -15.09 -5.49 -8.03
N THR A 104 -14.75 -5.85 -6.79
CA THR A 104 -15.29 -7.04 -6.15
C THR A 104 -16.78 -6.88 -5.84
N ASP A 105 -17.19 -5.70 -5.40
CA ASP A 105 -18.60 -5.41 -5.10
C ASP A 105 -19.49 -5.46 -6.33
N LEU A 106 -18.92 -5.18 -7.51
CA LEU A 106 -19.67 -5.21 -8.77
C LEU A 106 -19.86 -6.62 -9.32
N CYS A 107 -19.17 -7.58 -8.77
CA CYS A 107 -19.34 -9.00 -9.14
C CYS A 107 -20.36 -9.72 -8.24
#